data_6a71079d8faa2f9c6ddecc100ca64695
#
_entry.id   6a71079d8faa2f9c6ddecc100ca64695
#
_cell.length_a   1.000
_cell.length_b   1.000
_cell.length_c   1.000
_cell.angle_alpha   90.00
_cell.angle_beta   90.00
_cell.angle_gamma   90.00
#
_symmetry.space_group_name_H-M   'P 1'
#
loop_
_entity.id
_entity.type
_entity.pdbx_description
1 polymer ?
#
loop_
_entity_poly.entity_id
_entity_poly.type
_entity_poly.pdbx_seq_one_letter_code
_entity_poly.pdbx_strand_id
1 'polypeptide(L)'
;VLFSSNNQPFLPPPDPRAFLPLVKGPGANAPREILLQHSVKLFTAIGSPAYRSTPEEIKSFAGQLMDRSFHPAGVKRHFLAVMGTGNIKHLARHIHVPTVVVHGKEDRLLRPACSKAIAKSIKGAHLELIEGMGHDIPQALVPRLTGIFANNMHRAQ
;
A
#
# COMPACT_ATOMS: atom_id res chain seq x y z
N VAL A 1 -0.76 -13.87 -3.96
CA VAL A 1 -1.56 -12.70 -3.52
C VAL A 1 -0.86 -11.42 -3.93
N LEU A 2 -1.58 -10.48 -4.52
CA LEU A 2 -1.13 -9.11 -4.82
C LEU A 2 -1.97 -8.14 -3.98
N PHE A 3 -1.30 -7.27 -3.23
CA PHE A 3 -1.94 -6.35 -2.30
C PHE A 3 -1.60 -4.91 -2.65
N SER A 4 -2.61 -4.04 -2.80
CA SER A 4 -2.48 -2.60 -3.12
C SER A 4 -1.36 -2.32 -4.12
N SER A 5 -1.39 -3.02 -5.25
CA SER A 5 -0.30 -3.02 -6.23
C SER A 5 -0.60 -2.20 -7.46
N ASN A 6 0.46 -1.78 -8.17
CA ASN A 6 0.39 -1.14 -9.47
C ASN A 6 1.41 -1.77 -10.42
N ASN A 7 1.05 -1.93 -11.67
CA ASN A 7 1.93 -2.40 -12.74
C ASN A 7 2.14 -1.37 -13.86
N GLN A 8 1.61 -0.17 -13.67
CA GLN A 8 1.76 0.97 -14.58
C GLN A 8 1.93 2.24 -13.73
N PRO A 9 3.12 2.83 -13.64
CA PRO A 9 3.30 4.07 -12.91
C PRO A 9 2.40 5.17 -13.49
N PHE A 10 1.86 6.03 -12.62
CA PHE A 10 1.03 7.20 -12.96
C PHE A 10 -0.39 6.96 -13.52
N LEU A 11 -0.91 5.74 -13.54
CA LEU A 11 -2.26 5.51 -14.07
C LEU A 11 -3.16 4.74 -13.08
N PRO A 12 -4.12 5.39 -12.48
CA PRO A 12 -4.33 6.85 -12.37
C PRO A 12 -3.37 7.49 -11.35
N PRO A 13 -3.15 8.80 -11.41
CA PRO A 13 -2.26 9.47 -10.47
C PRO A 13 -2.80 9.38 -9.03
N PRO A 14 -1.92 9.37 -8.02
CA PRO A 14 -2.32 9.42 -6.61
C PRO A 14 -3.07 10.73 -6.30
N ASP A 15 -3.92 10.69 -5.27
CA ASP A 15 -4.53 11.90 -4.72
C ASP A 15 -3.40 12.79 -4.14
N PRO A 16 -3.33 14.08 -4.50
CA PRO A 16 -2.31 15.00 -3.95
C PRO A 16 -2.27 15.03 -2.42
N ARG A 17 -3.41 14.86 -1.74
CA ARG A 17 -3.51 14.84 -0.27
C ARG A 17 -2.78 13.64 0.34
N ALA A 18 -2.74 12.50 -0.36
CA ALA A 18 -2.00 11.31 0.05
C ALA A 18 -0.53 11.38 -0.38
N PHE A 19 -0.27 11.94 -1.57
CA PHE A 19 1.06 11.96 -2.17
C PHE A 19 1.98 13.04 -1.58
N LEU A 20 1.46 14.24 -1.29
CA LEU A 20 2.27 15.34 -0.77
C LEU A 20 2.97 15.02 0.57
N PRO A 21 2.31 14.41 1.58
CA PRO A 21 3.01 13.99 2.80
C PRO A 21 4.09 12.95 2.55
N LEU A 22 3.96 12.11 1.53
CA LEU A 22 4.96 11.10 1.18
C LEU A 22 6.25 11.74 0.64
N VAL A 23 6.14 12.77 -0.19
CA VAL A 23 7.29 13.41 -0.88
C VAL A 23 7.82 14.66 -0.18
N LYS A 24 7.01 15.32 0.65
CA LYS A 24 7.36 16.51 1.42
C LYS A 24 7.48 16.18 2.91
N GLY A 25 8.43 15.32 3.25
CA GLY A 25 8.74 14.97 4.63
C GLY A 25 9.88 15.80 5.23
N PRO A 26 10.08 15.70 6.54
CA PRO A 26 11.22 16.28 7.23
C PRO A 26 12.52 15.62 6.71
N GLY A 27 13.64 16.36 6.81
CA GLY A 27 14.96 15.82 6.44
C GLY A 27 15.34 14.60 7.29
N ALA A 28 16.28 13.80 6.76
CA ALA A 28 16.73 12.56 7.42
C ALA A 28 17.27 12.77 8.84
N ASN A 29 17.81 13.95 9.12
CA ASN A 29 18.40 14.32 10.40
C ASN A 29 17.43 15.10 11.31
N ALA A 30 16.14 15.13 10.98
CA ALA A 30 15.13 15.79 11.80
C ALA A 30 15.02 15.08 13.18
N PRO A 31 14.71 15.81 14.25
CA PRO A 31 14.45 15.22 15.56
C PRO A 31 13.37 14.12 15.46
N ARG A 32 13.56 13.04 16.25
CA ARG A 32 12.65 11.89 16.28
C ARG A 32 11.18 12.28 16.41
N GLU A 33 10.89 13.24 17.28
CA GLU A 33 9.51 13.72 17.49
C GLU A 33 8.90 14.34 16.22
N ILE A 34 9.68 15.09 15.45
CA ILE A 34 9.25 15.65 14.16
C ILE A 34 8.98 14.55 13.14
N LEU A 35 9.81 13.50 13.11
CA LEU A 35 9.61 12.33 12.25
C LEU A 35 8.33 11.57 12.63
N LEU A 36 8.07 11.39 13.93
CA LEU A 36 6.86 10.73 14.42
C LEU A 36 5.59 11.55 14.11
N GLN A 37 5.63 12.87 14.30
CA GLN A 37 4.51 13.75 13.93
C GLN A 37 4.24 13.73 12.43
N HIS A 38 5.30 13.68 11.61
CA HIS A 38 5.15 13.52 10.16
C HIS A 38 4.54 12.17 9.80
N SER A 39 4.93 11.09 10.48
CA SER A 39 4.35 9.75 10.30
C SER A 39 2.85 9.76 10.60
N VAL A 40 2.40 10.46 11.65
CA VAL A 40 0.96 10.61 11.93
C VAL A 40 0.24 11.28 10.75
N LYS A 41 0.79 12.38 10.22
CA LYS A 41 0.19 13.06 9.05
C LYS A 41 0.13 12.15 7.83
N LEU A 42 1.21 11.42 7.55
CA LEU A 42 1.30 10.52 6.40
C LEU A 42 0.29 9.37 6.53
N PHE A 43 0.33 8.60 7.62
CA PHE A 43 -0.54 7.45 7.82
C PHE A 43 -2.02 7.84 7.92
N THR A 44 -2.34 9.02 8.47
CA THR A 44 -3.71 9.55 8.44
C THR A 44 -4.16 9.87 7.02
N ALA A 45 -3.28 10.40 6.17
CA ALA A 45 -3.62 10.79 4.81
C ALA A 45 -3.85 9.59 3.88
N ILE A 46 -3.10 8.49 4.07
CA ILE A 46 -3.20 7.28 3.25
C ILE A 46 -4.07 6.18 3.87
N GLY A 47 -4.30 6.24 5.18
CA GLY A 47 -4.97 5.19 5.95
C GLY A 47 -6.45 5.01 5.64
N SER A 48 -7.00 3.96 6.20
CA SER A 48 -8.37 3.51 6.02
C SER A 48 -9.38 4.43 6.73
N PRO A 49 -10.30 5.09 6.02
CA PRO A 49 -11.23 6.01 6.66
C PRO A 49 -12.25 5.32 7.58
N ALA A 50 -12.63 4.06 7.30
CA ALA A 50 -13.56 3.31 8.14
C ALA A 50 -12.89 2.55 9.31
N TYR A 51 -11.56 2.44 9.29
CA TYR A 51 -10.77 1.67 10.27
C TYR A 51 -9.60 2.50 10.82
N ARG A 52 -9.89 3.73 11.22
CA ARG A 52 -8.85 4.70 11.61
C ARG A 52 -8.12 4.27 12.87
N SER A 53 -6.79 4.30 12.81
CA SER A 53 -5.93 4.29 13.99
C SER A 53 -5.88 5.69 14.63
N THR A 54 -5.73 5.72 15.94
CA THR A 54 -5.51 6.99 16.68
C THR A 54 -4.10 7.54 16.39
N PRO A 55 -3.87 8.84 16.58
CA PRO A 55 -2.53 9.42 16.46
C PRO A 55 -1.49 8.72 17.34
N GLU A 56 -1.89 8.28 18.54
CA GLU A 56 -1.05 7.58 19.50
C GLU A 56 -0.65 6.20 19.00
N GLU A 57 -1.60 5.44 18.45
CA GLU A 57 -1.32 4.14 17.83
C GLU A 57 -0.37 4.28 16.63
N ILE A 58 -0.60 5.29 15.79
CA ILE A 58 0.29 5.57 14.64
C ILE A 58 1.69 5.95 15.12
N LYS A 59 1.80 6.80 16.14
CA LYS A 59 3.09 7.19 16.76
C LYS A 59 3.83 5.98 17.31
N SER A 60 3.13 5.13 18.05
CA SER A 60 3.70 3.90 18.62
C SER A 60 4.23 2.98 17.51
N PHE A 61 3.42 2.72 16.50
CA PHE A 61 3.79 1.90 15.35
C PHE A 61 5.00 2.49 14.58
N ALA A 62 4.95 3.78 14.28
CA ALA A 62 6.05 4.46 13.58
C ALA A 62 7.34 4.43 14.41
N GLY A 63 7.24 4.58 15.74
CA GLY A 63 8.38 4.45 16.66
C GLY A 63 9.03 3.09 16.58
N GLN A 64 8.24 2.01 16.65
CA GLN A 64 8.74 0.63 16.51
C GLN A 64 9.42 0.38 15.15
N LEU A 65 8.86 0.93 14.06
CA LEU A 65 9.48 0.82 12.74
C LEU A 65 10.83 1.54 12.70
N MET A 66 10.95 2.74 13.29
CA MET A 66 12.19 3.50 13.35
C MET A 66 13.24 2.80 14.21
N ASP A 67 12.85 2.20 15.32
CA ASP A 67 13.75 1.46 16.22
C ASP A 67 14.28 0.19 15.53
N ARG A 68 13.46 -0.46 14.73
CA ARG A 68 13.85 -1.64 13.96
C ARG A 68 14.77 -1.28 12.79
N SER A 69 14.48 -0.23 12.06
CA SER A 69 15.27 0.17 10.88
C SER A 69 14.88 1.58 10.43
N PHE A 70 15.85 2.50 10.41
CA PHE A 70 15.66 3.86 9.94
C PHE A 70 16.65 4.20 8.82
N HIS A 71 16.18 4.09 7.57
CA HIS A 71 17.00 4.33 6.38
C HIS A 71 16.29 5.30 5.39
N PRO A 72 16.26 6.61 5.67
CA PRO A 72 15.59 7.60 4.82
C PRO A 72 16.07 7.60 3.36
N ALA A 73 17.39 7.40 3.16
CA ALA A 73 17.95 7.26 1.82
C ALA A 73 17.42 6.03 1.07
N GLY A 74 17.02 4.97 1.80
CA GLY A 74 16.37 3.78 1.26
C GLY A 74 15.00 4.08 0.68
N VAL A 75 14.21 4.91 1.36
CA VAL A 75 12.90 5.36 0.89
C VAL A 75 13.02 6.08 -0.46
N LYS A 76 13.98 6.99 -0.59
CA LYS A 76 14.24 7.70 -1.84
C LYS A 76 14.66 6.74 -2.97
N ARG A 77 15.58 5.80 -2.68
CA ARG A 77 16.02 4.79 -3.67
C ARG A 77 14.84 3.90 -4.11
N HIS A 78 13.99 3.47 -3.15
CA HIS A 78 12.80 2.67 -3.46
C HIS A 78 11.85 3.44 -4.36
N PHE A 79 11.56 4.70 -4.05
CA PHE A 79 10.72 5.55 -4.89
C PHE A 79 11.27 5.68 -6.31
N LEU A 80 12.58 5.97 -6.45
CA LEU A 80 13.22 6.08 -7.77
C LEU A 80 13.20 4.75 -8.53
N ALA A 81 13.36 3.61 -7.86
CA ALA A 81 13.25 2.30 -8.47
C ALA A 81 11.84 2.03 -8.99
N VAL A 82 10.80 2.35 -8.20
CA VAL A 82 9.40 2.24 -8.65
C VAL A 82 9.15 3.10 -9.88
N MET A 83 9.64 4.34 -9.89
CA MET A 83 9.49 5.26 -11.02
C MET A 83 10.25 4.77 -12.26
N GLY A 84 11.47 4.24 -12.08
CA GLY A 84 12.32 3.74 -13.16
C GLY A 84 11.89 2.39 -13.73
N THR A 85 11.10 1.60 -13.00
CA THR A 85 10.63 0.27 -13.46
C THR A 85 9.69 0.38 -14.67
N GLY A 86 8.95 1.47 -14.80
CA GLY A 86 8.07 1.70 -15.92
C GLY A 86 6.86 0.76 -15.95
N ASN A 87 6.39 0.44 -17.16
CA ASN A 87 5.20 -0.40 -17.36
C ASN A 87 5.57 -1.88 -17.41
N ILE A 88 5.17 -2.63 -16.37
CA ILE A 88 5.39 -4.08 -16.26
C ILE A 88 4.11 -4.91 -16.49
N LYS A 89 3.08 -4.32 -17.09
CA LYS A 89 1.80 -5.00 -17.35
C LYS A 89 1.97 -6.28 -18.17
N HIS A 90 2.95 -6.30 -19.07
CA HIS A 90 3.25 -7.48 -19.86
C HIS A 90 3.68 -8.69 -19.03
N LEU A 91 4.31 -8.49 -17.87
CA LEU A 91 4.71 -9.57 -16.96
C LEU A 91 3.50 -10.26 -16.30
N ALA A 92 2.42 -9.54 -16.06
CA ALA A 92 1.22 -10.09 -15.44
C ALA A 92 0.59 -11.22 -16.28
N ARG A 93 0.79 -11.22 -17.60
CA ARG A 93 0.28 -12.27 -18.50
C ARG A 93 0.96 -13.62 -18.31
N HIS A 94 2.14 -13.64 -17.69
CA HIS A 94 2.91 -14.87 -17.42
C HIS A 94 2.59 -15.45 -16.04
N ILE A 95 1.65 -14.86 -15.30
CA ILE A 95 1.18 -15.41 -14.02
C ILE A 95 0.09 -16.43 -14.32
N HIS A 96 0.37 -17.70 -14.05
CA HIS A 96 -0.53 -18.83 -14.32
C HIS A 96 -1.04 -19.51 -13.05
N VAL A 97 -0.57 -19.07 -11.88
CA VAL A 97 -1.02 -19.59 -10.57
C VAL A 97 -2.29 -18.91 -10.11
N PRO A 98 -3.14 -19.56 -9.29
CA PRO A 98 -4.30 -18.93 -8.68
C PRO A 98 -3.91 -17.63 -7.98
N THR A 99 -4.51 -16.54 -8.42
CA THR A 99 -4.14 -15.20 -7.95
C THR A 99 -5.35 -14.45 -7.41
N VAL A 100 -5.23 -13.91 -6.21
CA VAL A 100 -6.13 -12.89 -5.68
C VAL A 100 -5.43 -11.55 -5.64
N VAL A 101 -6.12 -10.52 -6.10
CA VAL A 101 -5.69 -9.12 -6.03
C VAL A 101 -6.58 -8.43 -5.01
N VAL A 102 -6.00 -7.90 -3.95
CA VAL A 102 -6.73 -7.26 -2.85
C VAL A 102 -6.40 -5.77 -2.82
N HIS A 103 -7.43 -4.92 -2.66
CA HIS A 103 -7.25 -3.47 -2.65
C HIS A 103 -8.33 -2.75 -1.84
N GLY A 104 -7.94 -1.68 -1.15
CA GLY A 104 -8.88 -0.81 -0.47
C GLY A 104 -9.61 0.11 -1.45
N LYS A 105 -10.93 0.23 -1.34
CA LYS A 105 -11.70 1.12 -2.22
C LYS A 105 -11.36 2.59 -2.02
N GLU A 106 -10.97 2.98 -0.82
CA GLU A 106 -10.61 4.34 -0.42
C GLU A 106 -9.10 4.61 -0.46
N ASP A 107 -8.32 3.70 -1.07
CA ASP A 107 -6.88 3.92 -1.28
C ASP A 107 -6.67 5.15 -2.19
N ARG A 108 -6.09 6.20 -1.58
CA ARG A 108 -5.80 7.47 -2.25
C ARG A 108 -4.39 7.53 -2.81
N LEU A 109 -3.50 6.66 -2.32
CA LEU A 109 -2.12 6.61 -2.79
C LEU A 109 -1.99 5.78 -4.06
N LEU A 110 -2.48 4.55 -4.04
CA LEU A 110 -2.66 3.72 -5.22
C LEU A 110 -4.16 3.55 -5.49
N ARG A 111 -4.64 4.15 -6.54
CA ARG A 111 -6.09 4.13 -6.84
C ARG A 111 -6.57 2.70 -7.17
N PRO A 112 -7.79 2.30 -6.78
CA PRO A 112 -8.32 0.95 -7.04
C PRO A 112 -8.30 0.53 -8.52
N ALA A 113 -8.28 1.48 -9.44
CA ALA A 113 -8.13 1.23 -10.87
C ALA A 113 -6.81 0.51 -11.21
N CYS A 114 -5.75 0.71 -10.41
CA CYS A 114 -4.48 0.00 -10.57
C CYS A 114 -4.67 -1.51 -10.39
N SER A 115 -5.27 -1.93 -9.29
CA SER A 115 -5.54 -3.36 -9.02
C SER A 115 -6.58 -3.95 -9.96
N LYS A 116 -7.58 -3.17 -10.39
CA LYS A 116 -8.49 -3.60 -11.46
C LYS A 116 -7.75 -3.92 -12.76
N ALA A 117 -6.77 -3.08 -13.13
CA ALA A 117 -5.95 -3.30 -14.33
C ALA A 117 -5.05 -4.54 -14.18
N ILE A 118 -4.46 -4.75 -12.99
CA ILE A 118 -3.67 -5.96 -12.70
C ILE A 118 -4.54 -7.21 -12.81
N ALA A 119 -5.66 -7.26 -12.09
CA ALA A 119 -6.57 -8.40 -12.10
C ALA A 119 -7.02 -8.75 -13.54
N LYS A 120 -7.30 -7.73 -14.35
CA LYS A 120 -7.67 -7.90 -15.76
C LYS A 120 -6.54 -8.47 -16.64
N SER A 121 -5.29 -8.28 -16.20
CA SER A 121 -4.10 -8.73 -16.95
C SER A 121 -3.68 -10.16 -16.61
N ILE A 122 -4.18 -10.74 -15.53
CA ILE A 122 -3.87 -12.09 -15.06
C ILE A 122 -5.06 -13.01 -15.32
N LYS A 123 -4.88 -14.03 -16.12
CA LYS A 123 -5.96 -14.98 -16.43
C LYS A 123 -6.44 -15.70 -15.17
N GLY A 124 -7.75 -15.62 -14.88
CA GLY A 124 -8.37 -16.27 -13.72
C GLY A 124 -8.08 -15.59 -12.37
N ALA A 125 -7.51 -14.38 -12.36
CA ALA A 125 -7.33 -13.64 -11.13
C ALA A 125 -8.69 -13.21 -10.54
N HIS A 126 -8.80 -13.31 -9.22
CA HIS A 126 -9.92 -12.79 -8.45
C HIS A 126 -9.59 -11.42 -7.86
N LEU A 127 -10.52 -10.47 -7.90
CA LEU A 127 -10.34 -9.13 -7.37
C LEU A 127 -11.23 -8.92 -6.14
N GLU A 128 -10.60 -8.63 -5.01
CA GLU A 128 -11.25 -8.26 -3.75
C GLU A 128 -11.06 -6.76 -3.49
N LEU A 129 -12.15 -6.00 -3.59
CA LEU A 129 -12.18 -4.59 -3.21
C LEU A 129 -12.82 -4.43 -1.84
N ILE A 130 -12.06 -3.92 -0.87
CA ILE A 130 -12.51 -3.80 0.52
C ILE A 130 -13.01 -2.38 0.78
N GLU A 131 -14.28 -2.28 1.15
CA GLU A 131 -14.94 -1.03 1.51
C GLU A 131 -14.32 -0.42 2.75
N GLY A 132 -14.15 0.91 2.77
CA GLY A 132 -13.62 1.64 3.91
C GLY A 132 -12.12 1.48 4.15
N MET A 133 -11.45 0.64 3.37
CA MET A 133 -10.02 0.40 3.48
C MET A 133 -9.22 1.35 2.59
N GLY A 134 -8.15 1.93 3.14
CA GLY A 134 -7.16 2.78 2.45
C GLY A 134 -5.91 2.01 2.01
N HIS A 135 -4.75 2.67 2.14
CA HIS A 135 -3.43 2.12 1.77
C HIS A 135 -2.69 1.48 2.96
N ASP A 136 -3.39 1.06 3.97
CA ASP A 136 -2.88 0.40 5.16
C ASP A 136 -3.53 -0.97 5.37
N ILE A 137 -3.07 -1.72 6.38
CA ILE A 137 -3.68 -2.96 6.83
C ILE A 137 -4.23 -2.74 8.24
N PRO A 138 -5.50 -2.32 8.37
CA PRO A 138 -6.11 -2.15 9.67
C PRO A 138 -6.20 -3.47 10.44
N GLN A 139 -5.93 -3.44 11.73
CA GLN A 139 -6.02 -4.62 12.60
C GLN A 139 -7.39 -5.30 12.52
N ALA A 140 -8.45 -4.52 12.43
CA ALA A 140 -9.82 -5.03 12.30
C ALA A 140 -10.05 -5.87 11.03
N LEU A 141 -9.26 -5.67 9.98
CA LEU A 141 -9.38 -6.41 8.72
C LEU A 141 -8.48 -7.64 8.64
N VAL A 142 -7.57 -7.85 9.60
CA VAL A 142 -6.64 -8.98 9.58
C VAL A 142 -7.35 -10.34 9.45
N PRO A 143 -8.42 -10.66 10.21
CA PRO A 143 -9.11 -11.93 10.06
C PRO A 143 -9.71 -12.13 8.65
N ARG A 144 -10.33 -11.07 8.08
CA ARG A 144 -10.87 -11.09 6.73
C ARG A 144 -9.79 -11.30 5.68
N LEU A 145 -8.69 -10.57 5.78
CA LEU A 145 -7.56 -10.69 4.85
C LEU A 145 -6.93 -12.08 4.92
N THR A 146 -6.74 -12.61 6.13
CA THR A 146 -6.23 -13.98 6.32
C THR A 146 -7.12 -15.02 5.65
N GLY A 147 -8.45 -14.88 5.78
CA GLY A 147 -9.40 -15.76 5.10
C GLY A 147 -9.31 -15.69 3.57
N ILE A 148 -9.19 -14.48 3.01
CA ILE A 148 -9.00 -14.28 1.56
C ILE A 148 -7.70 -14.96 1.09
N PHE A 149 -6.62 -14.81 1.84
CA PHE A 149 -5.32 -15.38 1.48
C PHE A 149 -5.33 -16.89 1.58
N ALA A 150 -5.89 -17.47 2.67
CA ALA A 150 -6.04 -18.90 2.85
C ALA A 150 -6.87 -19.53 1.71
N ASN A 151 -8.02 -18.93 1.38
CA ASN A 151 -8.87 -19.39 0.28
C ASN A 151 -8.13 -19.40 -1.07
N ASN A 152 -7.29 -18.38 -1.33
CA ASN A 152 -6.49 -18.37 -2.56
C ASN A 152 -5.40 -19.44 -2.57
N MET A 153 -4.81 -19.76 -1.39
CA MET A 153 -3.82 -20.83 -1.28
C MET A 153 -4.46 -22.21 -1.53
N HIS A 154 -5.66 -22.48 -1.01
CA HIS A 154 -6.38 -23.74 -1.27
C HIS A 154 -6.76 -23.93 -2.75
N ARG A 155 -6.94 -22.87 -3.50
CA ARG A 155 -7.17 -22.94 -4.95
C ARG A 155 -5.91 -23.37 -5.75
N ALA A 156 -4.75 -23.38 -5.13
CA ALA A 156 -3.48 -23.75 -5.75
C ALA A 156 -3.09 -25.22 -5.51
N GLN A 157 -3.89 -25.93 -4.71
CA GLN A 157 -3.76 -27.37 -4.47
C GLN A 157 -4.65 -28.15 -5.41
#